data_b68ac7600a1082a8ca8ec7291a43391d
#
_entry.id   b68ac7600a1082a8ca8ec7291a43391d
#
_cell.length_a   1.000
_cell.length_b   1.000
_cell.length_c   1.000
_cell.angle_alpha   90.00
_cell.angle_beta   90.00
_cell.angle_gamma   90.00
#
_symmetry.space_group_name_H-M   'P 1'
#
loop_
_entity.id
_entity.type
_entity.pdbx_description
1 polymer ?
#
loop_
_entity_poly.entity_id
_entity_poly.type
_entity_poly.pdbx_seq_one_letter_code
_entity_poly.pdbx_strand_id
1 'polypeptide(L)'
;MATKNILPPISLAERKDYTARIFAWNETHTRETGKRRGCFVLTFGCQQNEADSEKIAGMAEEMGYEIVSSPEEADLIMVNTCAIREHAEKKALSIIGQYKHIRVRNPDLIIGVCGCMTAQEHRRDELKMKYPYVTFTLGTASLHHFPKVLWDTVEQKRRFITAESEEDFTKTVAEGAPIRRESGFRAWVSVMYGCNNFCSYCIVPYCRGRERSRRKEDIVSEVRELVQAGYKEITLLGQNVNSYGKGTDCDFADLVAELDAIEGDFWRGCACTGR
;
A
#
# COMPACT_ATOMS: atom_id res chain seq x y z
N MET A 1 6.06 -12.85 26.86
CA MET A 1 5.42 -11.86 25.96
C MET A 1 6.37 -11.65 24.80
N ALA A 2 6.03 -12.07 23.58
CA ALA A 2 6.88 -11.80 22.42
C ALA A 2 6.89 -10.28 22.20
N THR A 3 8.06 -9.66 22.18
CA THR A 3 8.25 -8.25 21.87
C THR A 3 7.64 -7.99 20.49
N LYS A 4 6.57 -7.19 20.43
CA LYS A 4 5.98 -6.74 19.17
C LYS A 4 7.09 -6.02 18.42
N ASN A 5 7.38 -6.49 17.23
CA ASN A 5 8.40 -5.87 16.36
C ASN A 5 7.76 -4.64 15.71
N ILE A 6 7.63 -3.55 16.47
CA ILE A 6 7.04 -2.28 16.05
C ILE A 6 8.12 -1.49 15.34
N LEU A 7 7.81 -0.98 14.15
CA LEU A 7 8.71 -0.10 13.41
C LEU A 7 8.78 1.28 14.08
N PRO A 8 9.98 1.84 14.28
CA PRO A 8 10.09 3.23 14.72
C PRO A 8 9.57 4.17 13.63
N PRO A 9 9.00 5.33 13.99
CA PRO A 9 8.57 6.32 13.02
C PRO A 9 9.68 6.67 12.02
N ILE A 10 9.30 6.92 10.76
CA ILE A 10 10.23 7.30 9.69
C ILE A 10 9.82 8.66 9.11
N SER A 11 10.78 9.55 8.94
CA SER A 11 10.62 10.83 8.27
C SER A 11 10.61 10.67 6.74
N LEU A 12 10.13 11.70 6.04
CA LEU A 12 10.18 11.73 4.57
C LEU A 12 11.64 11.69 4.05
N ALA A 13 12.56 12.35 4.75
CA ALA A 13 13.97 12.35 4.38
C ALA A 13 14.60 10.96 4.52
N GLU A 14 14.33 10.26 5.62
CA GLU A 14 14.79 8.88 5.81
C GLU A 14 14.17 7.92 4.79
N ARG A 15 12.86 8.09 4.46
CA ARG A 15 12.22 7.30 3.40
C ARG A 15 12.96 7.45 2.08
N LYS A 16 13.29 8.70 1.68
CA LYS A 16 14.05 8.99 0.45
C LYS A 16 15.46 8.38 0.49
N ASP A 17 16.14 8.42 1.64
CA ASP A 17 17.46 7.82 1.80
C ASP A 17 17.41 6.29 1.59
N TYR A 18 16.46 5.60 2.21
CA TYR A 18 16.28 4.15 1.99
C TYR A 18 15.89 3.82 0.54
N THR A 19 15.04 4.63 -0.10
CA THR A 19 14.71 4.51 -1.52
C THR A 19 15.98 4.59 -2.38
N ALA A 20 16.83 5.59 -2.14
CA ALA A 20 18.10 5.76 -2.87
C ALA A 20 19.07 4.60 -2.67
N ARG A 21 19.17 4.06 -1.44
CA ARG A 21 20.02 2.88 -1.16
C ARG A 21 19.56 1.65 -1.96
N ILE A 22 18.25 1.37 -1.98
CA ILE A 22 17.72 0.23 -2.75
C ILE A 22 17.90 0.47 -4.24
N PHE A 23 17.69 1.70 -4.72
CA PHE A 23 17.95 2.05 -6.10
C PHE A 23 19.40 1.75 -6.49
N ALA A 24 20.37 2.20 -5.71
CA ALA A 24 21.80 1.94 -5.95
C ALA A 24 22.13 0.44 -5.93
N TRP A 25 21.49 -0.33 -5.02
CA TRP A 25 21.64 -1.78 -4.97
C TRP A 25 21.06 -2.47 -6.22
N ASN A 26 19.92 -2.01 -6.73
CA ASN A 26 19.31 -2.51 -7.97
C ASN A 26 20.11 -2.11 -9.20
N GLU A 27 20.64 -0.89 -9.25
CA GLU A 27 21.50 -0.42 -10.34
C GLU A 27 22.80 -1.25 -10.43
N THR A 28 23.37 -1.63 -9.29
CA THR A 28 24.56 -2.51 -9.27
C THR A 28 24.22 -3.85 -9.90
N HIS A 29 23.11 -4.47 -9.51
CA HIS A 29 22.63 -5.71 -10.13
C HIS A 29 22.40 -5.58 -11.64
N THR A 30 21.79 -4.48 -12.08
CA THR A 30 21.53 -4.22 -13.49
C THR A 30 22.82 -4.11 -14.31
N ARG A 31 23.87 -3.46 -13.74
CA ARG A 31 25.20 -3.37 -14.38
C ARG A 31 25.88 -4.73 -14.47
N GLU A 32 25.74 -5.57 -13.45
CA GLU A 32 26.39 -6.89 -13.41
C GLU A 32 25.69 -7.93 -14.29
N THR A 33 24.35 -7.89 -14.39
CA THR A 33 23.55 -8.93 -15.03
C THR A 33 22.95 -8.51 -16.37
N GLY A 34 22.90 -7.20 -16.65
CA GLY A 34 22.19 -6.63 -17.81
C GLY A 34 20.66 -6.63 -17.66
N LYS A 35 20.11 -7.01 -16.49
CA LYS A 35 18.66 -7.08 -16.24
C LYS A 35 18.27 -6.32 -14.98
N ARG A 36 17.15 -5.61 -15.04
CA ARG A 36 16.52 -5.04 -13.86
C ARG A 36 15.87 -6.15 -13.02
N ARG A 37 15.86 -5.95 -11.69
CA ARG A 37 15.06 -6.81 -10.82
C ARG A 37 13.58 -6.59 -11.03
N GLY A 38 12.81 -7.67 -11.10
CA GLY A 38 11.37 -7.66 -11.26
C GLY A 38 10.65 -7.49 -9.91
N CYS A 39 9.59 -6.66 -9.90
CA CYS A 39 8.64 -6.60 -8.79
C CYS A 39 7.25 -7.00 -9.29
N PHE A 40 6.67 -8.03 -8.68
CA PHE A 40 5.31 -8.47 -8.93
C PHE A 40 4.40 -8.02 -7.79
N VAL A 41 3.31 -7.32 -8.11
CA VAL A 41 2.33 -6.85 -7.13
C VAL A 41 1.00 -7.57 -7.35
N LEU A 42 0.53 -8.31 -6.35
CA LEU A 42 -0.75 -9.00 -6.39
C LEU A 42 -1.71 -8.40 -5.38
N THR A 43 -2.88 -7.97 -5.85
CA THR A 43 -3.89 -7.30 -5.02
C THR A 43 -5.09 -8.19 -4.77
N PHE A 44 -5.47 -8.29 -3.50
CA PHE A 44 -6.75 -8.82 -3.06
C PHE A 44 -7.52 -7.73 -2.33
N GLY A 45 -8.80 -7.55 -2.64
CA GLY A 45 -9.65 -6.70 -1.82
C GLY A 45 -10.52 -5.71 -2.56
N CYS A 46 -10.58 -4.49 -2.04
CA CYS A 46 -11.39 -3.40 -2.54
C CYS A 46 -10.53 -2.37 -3.29
N GLN A 47 -11.19 -1.35 -3.87
CA GLN A 47 -10.51 -0.25 -4.59
C GLN A 47 -9.45 0.46 -3.74
N GLN A 48 -9.62 0.51 -2.40
CA GLN A 48 -8.58 1.06 -1.54
C GLN A 48 -7.30 0.20 -1.55
N ASN A 49 -7.43 -1.14 -1.64
CA ASN A 49 -6.27 -2.00 -1.80
C ASN A 49 -5.63 -1.81 -3.19
N GLU A 50 -6.42 -1.57 -4.23
CA GLU A 50 -5.89 -1.24 -5.58
C GLU A 50 -5.08 0.06 -5.52
N ALA A 51 -5.63 1.13 -4.93
CA ALA A 51 -4.92 2.39 -4.74
C ALA A 51 -3.64 2.25 -3.89
N ASP A 52 -3.68 1.42 -2.84
CA ASP A 52 -2.52 1.11 -2.02
C ASP A 52 -1.46 0.34 -2.84
N SER A 53 -1.87 -0.56 -3.73
CA SER A 53 -0.97 -1.31 -4.63
C SER A 53 -0.35 -0.44 -5.72
N GLU A 54 -1.07 0.54 -6.26
CA GLU A 54 -0.51 1.54 -7.17
C GLU A 54 0.63 2.34 -6.50
N LYS A 55 0.49 2.67 -5.21
CA LYS A 55 1.57 3.30 -4.42
C LYS A 55 2.75 2.34 -4.20
N ILE A 56 2.47 1.07 -3.88
CA ILE A 56 3.53 0.05 -3.72
C ILE A 56 4.32 -0.10 -5.02
N ALA A 57 3.63 -0.20 -6.16
CA ALA A 57 4.26 -0.31 -7.47
C ALA A 57 5.08 0.93 -7.82
N GLY A 58 4.56 2.14 -7.56
CA GLY A 58 5.29 3.39 -7.78
C GLY A 58 6.56 3.50 -6.91
N MET A 59 6.47 3.14 -5.62
CA MET A 59 7.66 3.08 -4.76
C MET A 59 8.66 2.03 -5.23
N ALA A 60 8.21 0.87 -5.74
CA ALA A 60 9.11 -0.14 -6.28
C ALA A 60 9.83 0.36 -7.55
N GLU A 61 9.14 1.06 -8.45
CA GLU A 61 9.77 1.68 -9.62
C GLU A 61 10.80 2.75 -9.21
N GLU A 62 10.47 3.60 -8.21
CA GLU A 62 11.40 4.60 -7.68
C GLU A 62 12.66 3.94 -7.06
N MET A 63 12.52 2.74 -6.51
CA MET A 63 13.62 1.91 -6.01
C MET A 63 14.39 1.14 -7.10
N GLY A 64 14.04 1.33 -8.39
CA GLY A 64 14.74 0.73 -9.53
C GLY A 64 14.24 -0.64 -9.97
N TYR A 65 13.12 -1.14 -9.43
CA TYR A 65 12.49 -2.35 -9.92
C TYR A 65 11.73 -2.12 -11.23
N GLU A 66 11.64 -3.15 -12.05
CA GLU A 66 10.69 -3.25 -13.16
C GLU A 66 9.42 -3.97 -12.68
N ILE A 67 8.23 -3.41 -12.96
CA ILE A 67 6.98 -4.09 -12.62
C ILE A 67 6.70 -5.18 -13.65
N VAL A 68 6.67 -6.43 -13.19
CA VAL A 68 6.46 -7.61 -14.02
C VAL A 68 5.05 -8.17 -13.85
N SER A 69 4.58 -8.91 -14.85
CA SER A 69 3.23 -9.48 -14.89
C SER A 69 3.13 -10.89 -14.32
N SER A 70 4.26 -11.55 -14.09
CA SER A 70 4.34 -12.93 -13.59
C SER A 70 5.18 -13.02 -12.33
N PRO A 71 4.74 -13.75 -11.29
CA PRO A 71 5.53 -13.94 -10.08
C PRO A 71 6.81 -14.76 -10.32
N GLU A 72 6.89 -15.54 -11.41
CA GLU A 72 8.07 -16.31 -11.81
C GLU A 72 9.22 -15.41 -12.29
N GLU A 73 8.92 -14.20 -12.77
CA GLU A 73 9.90 -13.21 -13.24
C GLU A 73 10.34 -12.26 -12.13
N ALA A 74 9.76 -12.38 -10.94
CA ALA A 74 9.97 -11.44 -9.85
C ALA A 74 11.16 -11.81 -8.97
N ASP A 75 11.89 -10.80 -8.54
CA ASP A 75 12.86 -10.81 -7.42
C ASP A 75 12.22 -10.28 -6.13
N LEU A 76 11.12 -9.54 -6.28
CA LEU A 76 10.29 -9.05 -5.19
C LEU A 76 8.81 -9.33 -5.50
N ILE A 77 8.13 -10.07 -4.64
CA ILE A 77 6.68 -10.26 -4.70
C ILE A 77 6.04 -9.47 -3.55
N MET A 78 5.09 -8.61 -3.89
CA MET A 78 4.24 -7.89 -2.92
C MET A 78 2.81 -8.40 -3.01
N VAL A 79 2.27 -8.91 -1.91
CA VAL A 79 0.88 -9.38 -1.82
C VAL A 79 0.08 -8.42 -0.93
N ASN A 80 -0.76 -7.61 -1.54
CA ASN A 80 -1.67 -6.72 -0.82
C ASN A 80 -2.98 -7.44 -0.52
N THR A 81 -3.34 -7.54 0.75
CA THR A 81 -4.37 -8.44 1.27
C THR A 81 -5.55 -7.72 1.89
N CYS A 82 -6.70 -8.36 1.86
CA CYS A 82 -7.96 -7.88 2.44
C CYS A 82 -8.36 -8.72 3.65
N ALA A 83 -9.03 -8.11 4.63
CA ALA A 83 -9.59 -8.78 5.81
C ALA A 83 -11.13 -8.69 5.88
N ILE A 84 -11.78 -8.05 4.89
CA ILE A 84 -13.24 -7.84 4.91
C ILE A 84 -13.99 -9.12 4.54
N ARG A 85 -13.38 -9.98 3.72
CA ARG A 85 -14.00 -11.21 3.23
C ARG A 85 -13.10 -12.39 3.55
N GLU A 86 -13.58 -13.31 4.36
CA GLU A 86 -12.83 -14.54 4.73
C GLU A 86 -12.33 -15.33 3.50
N HIS A 87 -13.15 -15.38 2.44
CA HIS A 87 -12.75 -16.03 1.19
C HIS A 87 -11.53 -15.36 0.53
N ALA A 88 -11.43 -14.02 0.61
CA ALA A 88 -10.27 -13.29 0.07
C ALA A 88 -9.01 -13.56 0.89
N GLU A 89 -9.12 -13.68 2.22
CA GLU A 89 -7.99 -14.08 3.07
C GLU A 89 -7.51 -15.49 2.76
N LYS A 90 -8.44 -16.47 2.68
CA LYS A 90 -8.12 -17.87 2.35
C LYS A 90 -7.44 -17.98 0.98
N LYS A 91 -7.94 -17.23 -0.02
CA LYS A 91 -7.35 -17.19 -1.36
C LYS A 91 -5.95 -16.58 -1.32
N ALA A 92 -5.75 -15.48 -0.60
CA ALA A 92 -4.43 -14.86 -0.44
C ALA A 92 -3.44 -15.82 0.20
N LEU A 93 -3.80 -16.47 1.32
CA LEU A 93 -2.96 -17.46 2.00
C LEU A 93 -2.63 -18.65 1.11
N SER A 94 -3.59 -19.15 0.31
CA SER A 94 -3.37 -20.24 -0.63
C SER A 94 -2.34 -19.87 -1.70
N ILE A 95 -2.43 -18.65 -2.27
CA ILE A 95 -1.49 -18.18 -3.28
C ILE A 95 -0.12 -17.89 -2.67
N ILE A 96 -0.06 -17.28 -1.50
CA ILE A 96 1.20 -17.13 -0.74
C ILE A 96 1.84 -18.50 -0.54
N GLY A 97 1.04 -19.55 -0.23
CA GLY A 97 1.50 -20.93 -0.10
C GLY A 97 2.20 -21.46 -1.35
N GLN A 98 1.73 -21.11 -2.54
CA GLN A 98 2.32 -21.53 -3.83
C GLN A 98 3.67 -20.88 -4.09
N TYR A 99 3.92 -19.69 -3.57
CA TYR A 99 5.21 -18.98 -3.74
C TYR A 99 6.39 -19.68 -3.07
N LYS A 100 6.14 -20.67 -2.19
CA LYS A 100 7.17 -21.57 -1.71
C LYS A 100 7.94 -22.23 -2.86
N HIS A 101 7.26 -22.64 -3.92
CA HIS A 101 7.89 -23.29 -5.07
C HIS A 101 8.76 -22.33 -5.87
N ILE A 102 8.37 -21.07 -5.99
CA ILE A 102 9.18 -20.03 -6.63
C ILE A 102 10.42 -19.74 -5.76
N ARG A 103 10.25 -19.60 -4.45
CA ARG A 103 11.34 -19.36 -3.49
C ARG A 103 12.39 -20.50 -3.49
N VAL A 104 11.99 -21.74 -3.74
CA VAL A 104 12.93 -22.87 -3.88
C VAL A 104 13.80 -22.73 -5.13
N ARG A 105 13.22 -22.21 -6.23
CA ARG A 105 13.94 -22.00 -7.51
C ARG A 105 14.77 -20.72 -7.49
N ASN A 106 14.28 -19.68 -6.80
CA ASN A 106 14.97 -18.39 -6.59
C ASN A 106 15.16 -18.16 -5.08
N PRO A 107 16.27 -18.60 -4.48
CA PRO A 107 16.54 -18.44 -3.04
C PRO A 107 16.67 -16.99 -2.58
N ASP A 108 16.92 -16.05 -3.48
CA ASP A 108 17.03 -14.62 -3.17
C ASP A 108 15.70 -13.84 -3.33
N LEU A 109 14.64 -14.52 -3.81
CA LEU A 109 13.31 -13.92 -3.92
C LEU A 109 12.85 -13.34 -2.59
N ILE A 110 12.44 -12.09 -2.57
CA ILE A 110 11.85 -11.41 -1.43
C ILE A 110 10.32 -11.47 -1.55
N ILE A 111 9.63 -11.89 -0.48
CA ILE A 111 8.17 -11.95 -0.45
C ILE A 111 7.65 -11.09 0.70
N GLY A 112 7.03 -9.97 0.35
CA GLY A 112 6.34 -9.06 1.25
C GLY A 112 4.83 -9.29 1.24
N VAL A 113 4.20 -9.28 2.41
CA VAL A 113 2.74 -9.33 2.55
C VAL A 113 2.26 -8.09 3.27
N CYS A 114 1.26 -7.40 2.72
CA CYS A 114 0.74 -6.17 3.29
C CYS A 114 -0.79 -6.11 3.25
N GLY A 115 -1.36 -5.02 3.74
CA GLY A 115 -2.79 -4.75 3.69
C GLY A 115 -3.55 -5.11 4.96
N CYS A 116 -4.89 -5.21 4.86
CA CYS A 116 -5.75 -5.36 6.02
C CYS A 116 -5.54 -6.67 6.81
N MET A 117 -5.15 -7.76 6.13
CA MET A 117 -4.91 -9.04 6.79
C MET A 117 -3.71 -8.94 7.75
N THR A 118 -2.64 -8.29 7.34
CA THR A 118 -1.42 -8.14 8.15
C THR A 118 -1.56 -7.14 9.30
N ALA A 119 -2.57 -6.28 9.30
CA ALA A 119 -2.92 -5.45 10.46
C ALA A 119 -3.39 -6.28 11.67
N GLN A 120 -3.87 -7.52 11.43
CA GLN A 120 -4.33 -8.44 12.47
C GLN A 120 -3.17 -9.25 13.06
N GLU A 121 -3.03 -9.25 14.42
CA GLU A 121 -1.93 -9.94 15.12
C GLU A 121 -1.89 -11.44 14.81
N HIS A 122 -3.04 -12.13 14.95
CA HIS A 122 -3.13 -13.58 14.70
C HIS A 122 -2.73 -13.97 13.28
N ARG A 123 -2.96 -13.11 12.28
CA ARG A 123 -2.55 -13.35 10.89
C ARG A 123 -1.05 -13.15 10.70
N ARG A 124 -0.46 -12.16 11.36
CA ARG A 124 1.00 -12.01 11.36
C ARG A 124 1.69 -13.22 12.00
N ASP A 125 1.15 -13.71 13.12
CA ASP A 125 1.66 -14.92 13.78
C ASP A 125 1.51 -16.15 12.89
N GLU A 126 0.38 -16.30 12.19
CA GLU A 126 0.19 -17.36 11.22
C GLU A 126 1.22 -17.30 10.08
N LEU A 127 1.45 -16.11 9.50
CA LEU A 127 2.47 -15.89 8.46
C LEU A 127 3.87 -16.20 8.98
N LYS A 128 4.17 -15.81 10.22
CA LYS A 128 5.45 -16.08 10.87
C LYS A 128 5.72 -17.58 11.02
N MET A 129 4.71 -18.33 11.45
CA MET A 129 4.85 -19.74 11.80
C MET A 129 4.71 -20.69 10.61
N LYS A 130 3.71 -20.46 9.74
CA LYS A 130 3.35 -21.39 8.66
C LYS A 130 3.99 -21.05 7.31
N TYR A 131 4.43 -19.79 7.12
CA TYR A 131 4.99 -19.31 5.84
C TYR A 131 6.41 -18.76 6.03
N PRO A 132 7.41 -19.62 6.34
CA PRO A 132 8.77 -19.19 6.68
C PRO A 132 9.50 -18.47 5.54
N TYR A 133 9.02 -18.58 4.32
CA TYR A 133 9.53 -17.89 3.12
C TYR A 133 8.95 -16.48 2.93
N VAL A 134 7.91 -16.09 3.65
CA VAL A 134 7.48 -14.68 3.73
C VAL A 134 8.55 -13.89 4.46
N THR A 135 9.10 -12.88 3.81
CA THR A 135 10.28 -12.16 4.27
C THR A 135 9.92 -11.00 5.19
N PHE A 136 8.86 -10.25 4.85
CA PHE A 136 8.38 -9.17 5.71
C PHE A 136 6.86 -8.97 5.62
N THR A 137 6.32 -8.25 6.61
CA THR A 137 4.93 -7.79 6.61
C THR A 137 4.86 -6.29 6.85
N LEU A 138 3.85 -5.65 6.23
CA LEU A 138 3.49 -4.26 6.46
C LEU A 138 1.98 -4.17 6.66
N GLY A 139 1.53 -3.43 7.66
CA GLY A 139 0.11 -3.12 7.81
C GLY A 139 -0.34 -2.00 6.87
N THR A 140 -1.62 -1.67 6.92
CA THR A 140 -2.24 -0.67 6.03
C THR A 140 -1.75 0.75 6.29
N ALA A 141 -1.44 1.09 7.54
CA ALA A 141 -0.95 2.41 7.93
C ALA A 141 0.58 2.54 7.79
N SER A 142 1.29 1.43 7.66
CA SER A 142 2.77 1.40 7.63
C SER A 142 3.38 1.26 6.23
N LEU A 143 2.63 1.48 5.14
CA LEU A 143 3.15 1.40 3.77
C LEU A 143 4.31 2.35 3.51
N HIS A 144 4.37 3.48 4.20
CA HIS A 144 5.49 4.44 4.08
C HIS A 144 6.82 3.86 4.60
N HIS A 145 6.80 2.78 5.39
CA HIS A 145 7.99 2.05 5.82
C HIS A 145 8.54 1.07 4.77
N PHE A 146 7.86 0.88 3.64
CA PHE A 146 8.24 -0.12 2.65
C PHE A 146 9.71 -0.04 2.23
N PRO A 147 10.28 1.12 1.85
CA PRO A 147 11.71 1.19 1.50
C PRO A 147 12.62 0.78 2.65
N LYS A 148 12.32 1.22 3.89
CA LYS A 148 13.12 0.87 5.06
C LYS A 148 13.11 -0.63 5.34
N VAL A 149 11.91 -1.24 5.40
CA VAL A 149 11.78 -2.67 5.70
C VAL A 149 12.41 -3.54 4.63
N LEU A 150 12.30 -3.12 3.36
CA LEU A 150 12.96 -3.80 2.25
C LEU A 150 14.48 -3.70 2.37
N TRP A 151 15.03 -2.51 2.68
CA TRP A 151 16.46 -2.34 2.90
C TRP A 151 16.98 -3.19 4.06
N ASP A 152 16.32 -3.12 5.22
CA ASP A 152 16.67 -3.93 6.39
C ASP A 152 16.65 -5.43 6.08
N THR A 153 15.70 -5.87 5.23
CA THR A 153 15.60 -7.27 4.77
C THR A 153 16.79 -7.67 3.91
N VAL A 154 17.20 -6.82 2.98
CA VAL A 154 18.35 -7.06 2.07
C VAL A 154 19.66 -7.04 2.85
N GLU A 155 19.87 -6.02 3.69
CA GLU A 155 21.10 -5.80 4.42
C GLU A 155 21.33 -6.87 5.50
N GLN A 156 20.29 -7.16 6.31
CA GLN A 156 20.41 -8.03 7.46
C GLN A 156 20.10 -9.51 7.13
N LYS A 157 19.60 -9.79 5.93
CA LYS A 157 19.22 -11.14 5.47
C LYS A 157 18.31 -11.89 6.45
N ARG A 158 17.39 -11.16 7.11
CA ARG A 158 16.44 -11.71 8.09
C ARG A 158 15.01 -11.29 7.79
N ARG A 159 14.08 -11.98 8.44
CA ARG A 159 12.64 -11.71 8.31
C ARG A 159 12.20 -10.57 9.23
N PHE A 160 11.33 -9.70 8.71
CA PHE A 160 10.74 -8.59 9.42
C PHE A 160 9.21 -8.72 9.47
N ILE A 161 8.70 -9.51 10.40
CA ILE A 161 7.26 -9.59 10.66
C ILE A 161 6.91 -8.49 11.67
N THR A 162 6.41 -7.38 11.15
CA THR A 162 6.24 -6.13 11.90
C THR A 162 4.78 -5.87 12.26
N ALA A 163 4.58 -5.14 13.35
CA ALA A 163 3.31 -4.55 13.73
C ALA A 163 3.34 -3.04 13.51
N GLU A 164 2.19 -2.45 13.27
CA GLU A 164 2.01 -1.00 13.18
C GLU A 164 2.11 -0.36 14.55
N SER A 165 2.68 0.84 14.62
CA SER A 165 2.66 1.68 15.81
C SER A 165 1.33 2.45 15.88
N GLU A 166 0.98 2.97 17.07
CA GLU A 166 -0.17 3.88 17.19
C GLU A 166 0.05 5.16 16.36
N GLU A 167 1.31 5.62 16.23
CA GLU A 167 1.66 6.78 15.44
C GLU A 167 1.40 6.58 13.94
N ASP A 168 1.58 5.38 13.40
CA ASP A 168 1.27 5.08 12.00
C ASP A 168 -0.20 5.36 11.69
N PHE A 169 -1.09 5.13 12.65
CA PHE A 169 -2.51 5.40 12.49
C PHE A 169 -2.91 6.88 12.65
N THR A 170 -1.98 7.77 12.95
CA THR A 170 -2.24 9.22 13.02
C THR A 170 -1.85 9.96 11.75
N LYS A 171 -1.05 9.33 10.87
CA LYS A 171 -0.53 9.92 9.62
C LYS A 171 -1.36 9.47 8.41
N THR A 172 -1.29 10.24 7.34
CA THR A 172 -1.80 9.79 6.04
C THR A 172 -0.88 8.74 5.45
N VAL A 173 -1.47 7.75 4.78
CA VAL A 173 -0.76 6.57 4.29
C VAL A 173 0.10 6.92 3.09
N ALA A 174 1.41 6.90 3.26
CA ALA A 174 2.41 7.15 2.21
C ALA A 174 2.12 8.42 1.38
N GLU A 175 1.79 9.54 2.05
CA GLU A 175 1.60 10.83 1.36
C GLU A 175 2.88 11.23 0.62
N GLY A 176 2.71 11.78 -0.61
CA GLY A 176 3.82 12.12 -1.50
C GLY A 176 4.64 10.91 -1.97
N ALA A 177 4.13 9.68 -1.87
CA ALA A 177 4.73 8.53 -2.53
C ALA A 177 4.39 8.56 -4.03
N PRO A 178 5.30 8.11 -4.91
CA PRO A 178 5.00 7.95 -6.31
C PRO A 178 3.88 6.93 -6.50
N ILE A 179 3.02 7.16 -7.49
CA ILE A 179 1.87 6.30 -7.79
C ILE A 179 2.00 5.81 -9.22
N ARG A 180 2.11 4.50 -9.40
CA ARG A 180 2.03 3.87 -10.71
C ARG A 180 0.60 3.47 -10.99
N ARG A 181 -0.09 4.25 -11.81
CA ARG A 181 -1.47 3.96 -12.19
C ARG A 181 -1.53 2.78 -13.18
N GLU A 182 -2.41 1.83 -12.91
CA GLU A 182 -2.63 0.69 -13.81
C GLU A 182 -3.44 1.07 -15.05
N SER A 183 -4.38 2.01 -14.91
CA SER A 183 -5.24 2.48 -15.98
C SER A 183 -4.80 3.87 -16.45
N GLY A 184 -4.76 4.10 -17.76
CA GLY A 184 -4.60 5.45 -18.34
C GLY A 184 -5.93 6.21 -18.47
N PHE A 185 -7.07 5.58 -18.11
CA PHE A 185 -8.40 6.16 -18.22
C PHE A 185 -9.03 6.48 -16.87
N ARG A 186 -8.82 5.60 -15.87
CA ARG A 186 -9.42 5.67 -14.53
C ARG A 186 -8.35 5.81 -13.46
N ALA A 187 -8.63 6.63 -12.44
CA ALA A 187 -7.78 6.82 -11.28
C ALA A 187 -8.54 6.70 -9.95
N TRP A 188 -7.88 6.07 -8.96
CA TRP A 188 -8.34 5.99 -7.60
C TRP A 188 -7.65 7.07 -6.76
N VAL A 189 -8.40 7.96 -6.14
CA VAL A 189 -7.87 9.02 -5.27
C VAL A 189 -8.37 8.81 -3.85
N SER A 190 -7.51 8.34 -2.96
CA SER A 190 -7.85 8.21 -1.54
C SER A 190 -7.99 9.59 -0.92
N VAL A 191 -9.16 9.93 -0.37
CA VAL A 191 -9.41 11.21 0.29
C VAL A 191 -9.34 11.11 1.82
N MET A 192 -9.57 9.90 2.33
CA MET A 192 -9.47 9.62 3.77
C MET A 192 -9.16 8.15 4.04
N TYR A 193 -8.67 7.86 5.23
CA TYR A 193 -8.36 6.53 5.73
C TYR A 193 -9.03 6.28 7.08
N GLY A 194 -9.36 5.01 7.37
CA GLY A 194 -9.95 4.60 8.63
C GLY A 194 -11.44 4.92 8.75
N CYS A 195 -12.06 4.51 9.87
CA CYS A 195 -13.47 4.73 10.13
C CYS A 195 -13.75 4.73 11.63
N ASN A 196 -14.58 5.67 12.08
CA ASN A 196 -14.99 5.81 13.49
C ASN A 196 -16.37 5.22 13.81
N ASN A 197 -17.06 4.58 12.83
CA ASN A 197 -18.42 4.08 13.04
C ASN A 197 -18.47 2.83 13.93
N PHE A 198 -17.41 2.03 14.02
CA PHE A 198 -17.33 0.82 14.84
C PHE A 198 -18.58 -0.06 14.74
N CYS A 199 -19.13 -0.25 13.53
CA CYS A 199 -20.24 -1.17 13.29
C CYS A 199 -19.87 -2.58 13.80
N SER A 200 -20.82 -3.28 14.45
CA SER A 200 -20.57 -4.54 15.15
C SER A 200 -19.93 -5.66 14.30
N TYR A 201 -20.12 -5.63 13.00
CA TYR A 201 -19.60 -6.61 12.04
C TYR A 201 -18.34 -6.13 11.28
N CYS A 202 -17.87 -4.90 11.54
CA CYS A 202 -16.88 -4.27 10.66
C CYS A 202 -15.47 -4.32 11.24
N ILE A 203 -14.54 -4.90 10.47
CA ILE A 203 -13.13 -5.01 10.83
C ILE A 203 -12.34 -3.72 10.53
N VAL A 204 -12.88 -2.80 9.74
CA VAL A 204 -12.16 -1.61 9.22
C VAL A 204 -11.49 -0.78 10.31
N PRO A 205 -12.15 -0.39 11.43
CA PRO A 205 -11.50 0.39 12.47
C PRO A 205 -10.26 -0.28 13.07
N TYR A 206 -10.24 -1.61 13.07
CA TYR A 206 -9.15 -2.42 13.62
C TYR A 206 -8.00 -2.65 12.62
N CYS A 207 -8.30 -2.60 11.32
CA CYS A 207 -7.29 -2.82 10.27
C CYS A 207 -6.76 -1.53 9.67
N ARG A 208 -7.59 -0.46 9.62
CA ARG A 208 -7.23 0.83 9.00
C ARG A 208 -7.21 1.99 9.99
N GLY A 209 -7.56 1.73 11.25
CA GLY A 209 -7.53 2.70 12.33
C GLY A 209 -8.66 3.71 12.31
N ARG A 210 -8.47 4.80 13.07
CA ARG A 210 -9.41 5.92 13.15
C ARG A 210 -9.44 6.73 11.87
N GLU A 211 -10.53 7.51 11.68
CA GLU A 211 -10.68 8.41 10.55
C GLU A 211 -9.55 9.44 10.48
N ARG A 212 -8.96 9.57 9.30
CA ARG A 212 -7.91 10.54 8.95
C ARG A 212 -8.21 11.07 7.55
N SER A 213 -8.57 12.34 7.44
CA SER A 213 -8.75 13.00 6.16
C SER A 213 -7.40 13.47 5.62
N ARG A 214 -7.20 13.37 4.30
CA ARG A 214 -6.10 14.05 3.62
C ARG A 214 -6.41 15.54 3.51
N ARG A 215 -5.39 16.35 3.38
CA ARG A 215 -5.56 17.79 3.16
C ARG A 215 -6.26 18.03 1.82
N LYS A 216 -7.17 18.98 1.80
CA LYS A 216 -7.93 19.34 0.62
C LYS A 216 -7.02 19.74 -0.54
N GLU A 217 -5.99 20.55 -0.24
CA GLU A 217 -5.04 21.04 -1.24
C GLU A 217 -4.29 19.92 -1.93
N ASP A 218 -3.89 18.88 -1.19
CA ASP A 218 -3.17 17.73 -1.73
C ASP A 218 -4.07 16.89 -2.67
N ILE A 219 -5.34 16.72 -2.29
CA ILE A 219 -6.34 16.03 -3.12
C ILE A 219 -6.63 16.80 -4.40
N VAL A 220 -6.86 18.12 -4.29
CA VAL A 220 -7.16 19.00 -5.43
C VAL A 220 -5.98 19.03 -6.39
N SER A 221 -4.73 19.10 -5.88
CA SER A 221 -3.53 19.04 -6.71
C SER A 221 -3.44 17.71 -7.46
N GLU A 222 -3.63 16.57 -6.77
CA GLU A 222 -3.60 15.23 -7.37
C GLU A 222 -4.67 15.10 -8.47
N VAL A 223 -5.90 15.54 -8.22
CA VAL A 223 -6.98 15.48 -9.20
C VAL A 223 -6.67 16.37 -10.40
N ARG A 224 -6.14 17.57 -10.20
CA ARG A 224 -5.76 18.47 -11.28
C ARG A 224 -4.67 17.86 -12.18
N GLU A 225 -3.66 17.24 -11.59
CA GLU A 225 -2.61 16.53 -12.32
C GLU A 225 -3.18 15.38 -13.15
N LEU A 226 -4.13 14.60 -12.59
CA LEU A 226 -4.80 13.51 -13.30
C LEU A 226 -5.62 14.03 -14.49
N VAL A 227 -6.38 15.10 -14.30
CA VAL A 227 -7.16 15.72 -15.38
C VAL A 227 -6.24 16.23 -16.50
N GLN A 228 -5.13 16.88 -16.15
CA GLN A 228 -4.12 17.33 -17.11
C GLN A 228 -3.45 16.16 -17.85
N ALA A 229 -3.25 15.03 -17.17
CA ALA A 229 -2.74 13.80 -17.77
C ALA A 229 -3.77 13.05 -18.64
N GLY A 230 -5.02 13.54 -18.70
CA GLY A 230 -6.06 13.00 -19.60
C GLY A 230 -6.93 11.91 -18.98
N TYR A 231 -6.88 11.69 -17.69
CA TYR A 231 -7.77 10.73 -17.00
C TYR A 231 -9.22 11.19 -17.10
N LYS A 232 -10.13 10.25 -17.39
CA LYS A 232 -11.55 10.52 -17.64
C LYS A 232 -12.48 10.09 -16.50
N GLU A 233 -12.03 9.17 -15.67
CA GLU A 233 -12.79 8.68 -14.52
C GLU A 233 -11.94 8.80 -13.26
N ILE A 234 -12.36 9.64 -12.32
CA ILE A 234 -11.66 9.82 -11.04
C ILE A 234 -12.63 9.44 -9.91
N THR A 235 -12.27 8.40 -9.17
CA THR A 235 -13.08 7.93 -8.04
C THR A 235 -12.40 8.27 -6.72
N LEU A 236 -13.10 9.05 -5.90
CA LEU A 236 -12.69 9.41 -4.55
C LEU A 236 -12.95 8.22 -3.60
N LEU A 237 -11.90 7.77 -2.92
CA LEU A 237 -11.96 6.61 -2.03
C LEU A 237 -11.88 7.00 -0.57
N GLY A 238 -12.70 6.35 0.24
CA GLY A 238 -12.62 6.37 1.70
C GLY A 238 -13.38 5.20 2.31
N GLN A 239 -13.17 4.92 3.57
CA GLN A 239 -13.95 3.91 4.27
C GLN A 239 -15.34 4.44 4.65
N ASN A 240 -15.47 5.75 4.81
CA ASN A 240 -16.72 6.48 4.99
C ASN A 240 -16.54 7.91 4.45
N VAL A 241 -16.64 8.10 3.14
CA VAL A 241 -16.34 9.39 2.48
C VAL A 241 -17.16 10.57 3.02
N ASN A 242 -18.38 10.31 3.52
CA ASN A 242 -19.23 11.34 4.10
C ASN A 242 -18.68 11.92 5.42
N SER A 243 -17.70 11.25 6.04
CA SER A 243 -17.00 11.76 7.23
C SER A 243 -15.74 12.56 6.89
N TYR A 244 -15.45 12.77 5.61
CA TYR A 244 -14.30 13.58 5.21
C TYR A 244 -14.36 14.96 5.84
N GLY A 245 -13.21 15.41 6.34
CA GLY A 245 -13.06 16.73 6.93
C GLY A 245 -13.72 16.93 8.30
N LYS A 246 -14.30 15.89 8.90
CA LYS A 246 -14.97 15.99 10.20
C LYS A 246 -14.02 16.54 11.27
N GLY A 247 -14.42 17.71 11.84
CA GLY A 247 -13.61 18.43 12.81
C GLY A 247 -12.61 19.41 12.20
N THR A 248 -12.72 19.67 10.92
CA THR A 248 -11.99 20.73 10.18
C THR A 248 -12.96 21.74 9.58
N ASP A 249 -12.42 22.78 8.95
CA ASP A 249 -13.21 23.84 8.29
C ASP A 249 -13.68 23.46 6.87
N CYS A 250 -13.47 22.22 6.42
CA CYS A 250 -13.82 21.76 5.09
C CYS A 250 -14.45 20.37 5.18
N ASP A 251 -15.67 20.20 4.73
CA ASP A 251 -16.37 18.93 4.66
C ASP A 251 -16.28 18.27 3.27
N PHE A 252 -16.96 17.12 3.10
CA PHE A 252 -16.96 16.40 1.83
C PHE A 252 -17.66 17.17 0.70
N ALA A 253 -18.68 17.97 1.03
CA ALA A 253 -19.38 18.78 0.03
C ALA A 253 -18.49 19.91 -0.49
N ASP A 254 -17.74 20.56 0.41
CA ASP A 254 -16.75 21.58 0.05
C ASP A 254 -15.65 21.02 -0.84
N LEU A 255 -15.14 19.81 -0.51
CA LEU A 255 -14.15 19.14 -1.35
C LEU A 255 -14.71 18.86 -2.74
N VAL A 256 -15.92 18.31 -2.84
CA VAL A 256 -16.57 18.00 -4.13
C VAL A 256 -16.80 19.28 -4.94
N ALA A 257 -17.25 20.37 -4.30
CA ALA A 257 -17.46 21.66 -4.98
C ALA A 257 -16.13 22.20 -5.57
N GLU A 258 -15.03 22.08 -4.85
CA GLU A 258 -13.72 22.54 -5.34
C GLU A 258 -13.17 21.65 -6.47
N LEU A 259 -13.40 20.35 -6.40
CA LEU A 259 -13.06 19.42 -7.49
C LEU A 259 -13.96 19.67 -8.72
N ASP A 260 -15.19 20.13 -8.52
CA ASP A 260 -16.13 20.47 -9.59
C ASP A 260 -15.70 21.72 -10.36
N ALA A 261 -14.98 22.60 -9.73
CA ALA A 261 -14.42 23.80 -10.34
C ALA A 261 -13.18 23.53 -11.21
N ILE A 262 -12.63 22.31 -11.19
CA ILE A 262 -11.48 21.94 -12.06
C ILE A 262 -11.99 21.80 -13.50
N GLU A 263 -11.45 22.63 -14.41
CA GLU A 263 -11.77 22.56 -15.83
C GLU A 263 -11.23 21.26 -16.45
N GLY A 264 -12.07 20.56 -17.22
CA GLY A 264 -11.71 19.35 -17.91
C GLY A 264 -12.90 18.45 -18.18
N ASP A 265 -12.74 17.53 -19.13
CA ASP A 265 -13.75 16.52 -19.45
C ASP A 265 -13.46 15.22 -18.69
N PHE A 266 -13.98 15.11 -17.47
CA PHE A 266 -13.83 13.94 -16.62
C PHE A 266 -15.06 13.70 -15.73
N TRP A 267 -15.29 12.45 -15.41
CA TRP A 267 -16.35 12.01 -14.51
C TRP A 267 -15.82 11.76 -13.11
N ARG A 268 -16.58 12.17 -12.10
CA ARG A 268 -16.26 11.98 -10.69
C ARG A 268 -17.18 10.96 -10.05
N GLY A 269 -16.60 10.00 -9.39
CA GLY A 269 -17.30 9.05 -8.55
C GLY A 269 -16.81 9.11 -7.11
N CYS A 270 -17.56 8.52 -6.19
CA CYS A 270 -17.10 8.24 -4.83
C CYS A 270 -17.43 6.82 -4.43
N ALA A 271 -16.55 6.19 -3.65
CA ALA A 271 -16.75 4.84 -3.16
C ALA A 271 -16.39 4.72 -1.68
N CYS A 272 -17.31 4.16 -0.90
CA CYS A 272 -17.05 3.73 0.46
C CYS A 272 -16.50 2.29 0.43
N THR A 273 -15.22 2.13 0.73
CA THR A 273 -14.51 0.83 0.61
C THR A 273 -14.62 -0.04 1.86
N GLY A 274 -15.41 0.38 2.83
CA GLY A 274 -15.62 -0.32 4.11
C GLY A 274 -16.90 -1.16 4.22
N ARG A 275 -17.70 -1.27 3.15
CA ARG A 275 -18.97 -2.03 3.16
C ARG A 275 -18.92 -3.25 2.27
#